data_f13cdc5eec9ea9ad2946c3ac600f86f3
#
_entry.id   f13cdc5eec9ea9ad2946c3ac600f86f3
#
_cell.length_a   1.000
_cell.length_b   1.000
_cell.length_c   1.000
_cell.angle_alpha   90.00
_cell.angle_beta   90.00
_cell.angle_gamma   90.00
#
_symmetry.space_group_name_H-M   'P 1'
#
loop_
_entity.id
_entity.type
_entity.pdbx_description
1 polymer ?
#
loop_
_entity_poly.entity_id
_entity_poly.type
_entity_poly.pdbx_seq_one_letter_code
_entity_poly.pdbx_strand_id
1 'polypeptide(L)'
;MRLKKVADCGSKLMQGNEACAAAALAADCKFMAGYPITPATEIPEYLSSKMFAEGGVFMQMEDELASVNACIGASWGGARAMTATSGPGFTLMLEGIGYAACTETPLVIINVMRGGPATGQPTCTAQDAVMQARYGGHGDYEIIALTPSSVQEAFDFTVRAFNLADKYRVPVFVLTDETVGHTREKLVIPGEVEIFEGKYEGVCREYYKPGENGVPPYIKFFQGHNAIVEGQLHNELGVGKGTDAEVCSRAIHHYCSKILDNIDDITSVERFYLDDAETVIVAYGSVSRSALSAVNRARKEGVKVGMLKLNTVWPVPEKEIHEACDGATRVIVPEMNVGQYVREVQRLIGYDKVESFSSIGGAFPHPNSIYSRIVEVK
;
A
#
# COMPACT_ATOMS: atom_id res chain seq x y z
N MET A 1 5.90 -16.73 11.99
CA MET A 1 6.24 -16.77 10.55
C MET A 1 6.38 -18.22 10.10
N ARG A 2 5.92 -18.55 8.90
CA ARG A 2 6.09 -19.85 8.23
C ARG A 2 6.82 -19.63 6.91
N LEU A 3 7.75 -20.52 6.54
CA LEU A 3 8.35 -20.53 5.20
C LEU A 3 7.42 -21.28 4.23
N LYS A 4 7.06 -20.64 3.13
CA LYS A 4 6.34 -21.26 2.02
C LYS A 4 7.27 -21.42 0.82
N LYS A 5 7.34 -22.65 0.30
CA LYS A 5 8.06 -22.92 -0.96
C LYS A 5 7.32 -22.29 -2.13
N VAL A 6 8.07 -21.67 -3.03
CA VAL A 6 7.57 -21.06 -4.26
C VAL A 6 7.93 -21.96 -5.43
N ALA A 7 6.93 -22.58 -6.05
CA ALA A 7 7.14 -23.55 -7.12
C ALA A 7 7.77 -22.92 -8.37
N ASP A 8 7.34 -21.70 -8.73
CA ASP A 8 7.76 -20.98 -9.93
C ASP A 8 8.89 -19.96 -9.62
N CYS A 9 9.93 -20.38 -8.87
CA CYS A 9 11.06 -19.55 -8.46
C CYS A 9 12.13 -19.37 -9.57
N GLY A 10 13.06 -18.43 -9.34
CA GLY A 10 14.18 -18.15 -10.23
C GLY A 10 14.11 -16.78 -10.91
N SER A 11 15.04 -16.53 -11.84
CA SER A 11 15.12 -15.26 -12.57
C SER A 11 14.20 -15.26 -13.79
N LYS A 12 13.36 -14.24 -13.91
CA LYS A 12 12.40 -14.06 -15.03
C LYS A 12 12.40 -12.62 -15.51
N LEU A 13 12.03 -12.43 -16.77
CA LEU A 13 11.69 -11.10 -17.30
C LEU A 13 10.17 -10.93 -17.19
N MET A 14 9.71 -10.05 -16.30
CA MET A 14 8.30 -9.86 -16.01
C MET A 14 7.93 -8.39 -15.95
N GLN A 15 6.65 -8.10 -16.16
CA GLN A 15 6.07 -6.77 -15.86
C GLN A 15 5.81 -6.63 -14.35
N GLY A 16 5.70 -5.38 -13.87
CA GLY A 16 5.34 -5.12 -12.48
C GLY A 16 3.99 -5.72 -12.09
N ASN A 17 2.98 -5.65 -12.97
CA ASN A 17 1.68 -6.27 -12.75
C ASN A 17 1.78 -7.80 -12.63
N GLU A 18 2.55 -8.44 -13.52
CA GLU A 18 2.82 -9.88 -13.44
C GLU A 18 3.58 -10.25 -12.16
N ALA A 19 4.51 -9.38 -11.73
CA ALA A 19 5.27 -9.57 -10.48
C ALA A 19 4.38 -9.49 -9.24
N CYS A 20 3.45 -8.53 -9.17
CA CYS A 20 2.44 -8.46 -8.12
C CYS A 20 1.58 -9.73 -8.06
N ALA A 21 1.14 -10.23 -9.21
CA ALA A 21 0.34 -11.45 -9.28
C ALA A 21 1.13 -12.70 -8.86
N ALA A 22 2.39 -12.82 -9.29
CA ALA A 22 3.28 -13.91 -8.87
C ALA A 22 3.57 -13.86 -7.36
N ALA A 23 3.76 -12.66 -6.81
CA ALA A 23 3.93 -12.42 -5.38
C ALA A 23 2.70 -12.83 -4.56
N ALA A 24 1.50 -12.54 -5.05
CA ALA A 24 0.27 -12.98 -4.41
C ALA A 24 0.20 -14.50 -4.29
N LEU A 25 0.52 -15.25 -5.35
CA LEU A 25 0.61 -16.71 -5.30
C LEU A 25 1.71 -17.17 -4.33
N ALA A 26 2.89 -16.53 -4.37
CA ALA A 26 3.97 -16.81 -3.44
C ALA A 26 3.55 -16.57 -1.98
N ALA A 27 2.79 -15.49 -1.73
CA ALA A 27 2.23 -15.14 -0.41
C ALA A 27 1.03 -16.00 0.02
N ASP A 28 0.70 -17.07 -0.70
CA ASP A 28 -0.44 -17.96 -0.37
C ASP A 28 -1.82 -17.31 -0.52
N CYS A 29 -1.95 -16.33 -1.42
CA CYS A 29 -3.25 -15.81 -1.80
C CYS A 29 -4.12 -16.93 -2.37
N LYS A 30 -5.33 -17.08 -1.83
CA LYS A 30 -6.28 -18.14 -2.22
C LYS A 30 -7.57 -17.62 -2.82
N PHE A 31 -7.77 -16.31 -2.79
CA PHE A 31 -8.95 -15.72 -3.38
C PHE A 31 -8.62 -14.38 -4.03
N MET A 32 -9.02 -14.25 -5.28
CA MET A 32 -9.04 -12.95 -5.95
C MET A 32 -10.39 -12.74 -6.61
N ALA A 33 -11.01 -11.60 -6.34
CA ALA A 33 -12.10 -11.07 -7.14
C ALA A 33 -11.66 -9.76 -7.79
N GLY A 34 -12.03 -9.54 -9.05
CA GLY A 34 -11.62 -8.34 -9.77
C GLY A 34 -12.47 -8.04 -10.97
N TYR A 35 -12.38 -6.80 -11.45
CA TYR A 35 -12.93 -6.31 -12.69
C TYR A 35 -11.79 -5.78 -13.58
N PRO A 36 -11.74 -6.14 -14.88
CA PRO A 36 -10.66 -5.71 -15.76
C PRO A 36 -10.67 -4.19 -15.96
N ILE A 37 -9.58 -3.54 -15.58
CA ILE A 37 -9.41 -2.08 -15.75
C ILE A 37 -7.95 -1.76 -16.08
N THR A 38 -7.73 -0.95 -17.12
CA THR A 38 -6.39 -0.46 -17.50
C THR A 38 -5.88 0.57 -16.46
N PRO A 39 -4.61 0.48 -16.00
CA PRO A 39 -3.53 -0.41 -16.45
C PRO A 39 -3.27 -1.61 -15.52
N ALA A 40 -4.27 -2.12 -14.79
CA ALA A 40 -4.14 -3.22 -13.82
C ALA A 40 -4.52 -4.60 -14.38
N THR A 41 -4.91 -4.71 -15.65
CA THR A 41 -5.56 -5.89 -16.24
C THR A 41 -4.69 -7.14 -16.22
N GLU A 42 -3.36 -7.02 -16.32
CA GLU A 42 -2.46 -8.17 -16.33
C GLU A 42 -2.42 -8.91 -14.99
N ILE A 43 -2.79 -8.26 -13.87
CA ILE A 43 -2.87 -8.90 -12.55
C ILE A 43 -3.98 -9.96 -12.54
N PRO A 44 -5.26 -9.64 -12.83
CA PRO A 44 -6.31 -10.65 -12.91
C PRO A 44 -6.08 -11.68 -14.03
N GLU A 45 -5.53 -11.28 -15.18
CA GLU A 45 -5.20 -12.22 -16.27
C GLU A 45 -4.20 -13.28 -15.81
N TYR A 46 -3.10 -12.87 -15.17
CA TYR A 46 -2.11 -13.81 -14.67
C TYR A 46 -2.70 -14.75 -13.61
N LEU A 47 -3.45 -14.20 -12.64
CA LEU A 47 -4.05 -14.98 -11.55
C LEU A 47 -5.15 -15.91 -12.06
N SER A 48 -5.98 -15.49 -13.02
CA SER A 48 -7.00 -16.36 -13.62
C SER A 48 -6.42 -17.64 -14.23
N SER A 49 -5.21 -17.55 -14.77
CA SER A 49 -4.53 -18.68 -15.40
C SER A 49 -3.81 -19.61 -14.42
N LYS A 50 -3.46 -19.14 -13.22
CA LYS A 50 -2.57 -19.84 -12.29
C LYS A 50 -3.23 -20.24 -10.97
N MET A 51 -4.17 -19.45 -10.47
CA MET A 51 -4.68 -19.55 -9.10
C MET A 51 -5.37 -20.89 -8.82
N PHE A 52 -6.09 -21.44 -9.80
CA PHE A 52 -6.75 -22.74 -9.64
C PHE A 52 -5.74 -23.88 -9.39
N ALA A 53 -4.62 -23.88 -10.10
CA ALA A 53 -3.57 -24.89 -9.91
C ALA A 53 -2.91 -24.79 -8.52
N GLU A 54 -2.92 -23.61 -7.91
CA GLU A 54 -2.43 -23.36 -6.54
C GLU A 54 -3.52 -23.58 -5.46
N GLY A 55 -4.67 -24.14 -5.84
CA GLY A 55 -5.78 -24.42 -4.93
C GLY A 55 -6.55 -23.18 -4.48
N GLY A 56 -6.49 -22.09 -5.27
CA GLY A 56 -7.23 -20.86 -5.04
C GLY A 56 -8.43 -20.69 -5.97
N VAL A 57 -9.15 -19.60 -5.77
CA VAL A 57 -10.33 -19.20 -6.53
C VAL A 57 -10.13 -17.82 -7.13
N PHE A 58 -10.36 -17.70 -8.44
CA PHE A 58 -10.43 -16.43 -9.14
C PHE A 58 -11.87 -16.17 -9.58
N MET A 59 -12.37 -14.95 -9.36
CA MET A 59 -13.70 -14.53 -9.78
C MET A 59 -13.64 -13.19 -10.52
N GLN A 60 -14.16 -13.16 -11.74
CA GLN A 60 -14.44 -11.88 -12.39
C GLN A 60 -15.83 -11.41 -11.95
N MET A 61 -15.87 -10.18 -11.44
CA MET A 61 -17.11 -9.54 -10.98
C MET A 61 -17.60 -8.53 -12.00
N GLU A 62 -18.82 -8.01 -11.80
CA GLU A 62 -19.38 -6.96 -12.65
C GLU A 62 -18.77 -5.58 -12.44
N ASP A 63 -18.20 -5.32 -11.26
CA ASP A 63 -17.52 -4.07 -10.89
C ASP A 63 -16.59 -4.26 -9.69
N GLU A 64 -15.92 -3.18 -9.29
CA GLU A 64 -14.99 -3.18 -8.16
C GLU A 64 -15.68 -3.16 -6.81
N LEU A 65 -16.92 -2.65 -6.72
CA LEU A 65 -17.72 -2.70 -5.51
C LEU A 65 -18.05 -4.15 -5.15
N ALA A 66 -18.49 -4.95 -6.12
CA ALA A 66 -18.71 -6.38 -5.92
C ALA A 66 -17.40 -7.11 -5.62
N SER A 67 -16.29 -6.73 -6.27
CA SER A 67 -14.97 -7.34 -6.11
C SER A 67 -14.45 -7.20 -4.68
N VAL A 68 -14.46 -6.00 -4.12
CA VAL A 68 -13.94 -5.75 -2.75
C VAL A 68 -14.78 -6.49 -1.70
N ASN A 69 -16.10 -6.51 -1.85
CA ASN A 69 -16.99 -7.19 -0.91
C ASN A 69 -16.84 -8.72 -0.96
N ALA A 70 -16.65 -9.30 -2.16
CA ALA A 70 -16.34 -10.72 -2.31
C ALA A 70 -15.02 -11.09 -1.61
N CYS A 71 -13.98 -10.24 -1.74
CA CYS A 71 -12.69 -10.43 -1.05
C CYS A 71 -12.83 -10.35 0.47
N ILE A 72 -13.63 -9.43 1.00
CA ILE A 72 -13.93 -9.32 2.44
C ILE A 72 -14.57 -10.61 2.94
N GLY A 73 -15.60 -11.10 2.24
CA GLY A 73 -16.25 -12.37 2.59
C GLY A 73 -15.31 -13.58 2.55
N ALA A 74 -14.44 -13.64 1.53
CA ALA A 74 -13.44 -14.70 1.42
C ALA A 74 -12.40 -14.64 2.54
N SER A 75 -11.99 -13.44 2.97
CA SER A 75 -11.08 -13.26 4.11
C SER A 75 -11.70 -13.78 5.41
N TRP A 76 -12.96 -13.48 5.69
CA TRP A 76 -13.69 -14.04 6.83
C TRP A 76 -13.91 -15.56 6.69
N GLY A 77 -13.95 -16.09 5.46
CA GLY A 77 -13.87 -17.53 5.18
C GLY A 77 -12.50 -18.15 5.46
N GLY A 78 -11.50 -17.32 5.73
CA GLY A 78 -10.13 -17.73 6.07
C GLY A 78 -9.16 -17.81 4.91
N ALA A 79 -9.52 -17.25 3.75
CA ALA A 79 -8.62 -17.12 2.63
C ALA A 79 -7.80 -15.84 2.73
N ARG A 80 -6.53 -15.86 2.35
CA ARG A 80 -5.82 -14.65 1.96
C ARG A 80 -6.44 -14.13 0.67
N ALA A 81 -7.01 -12.93 0.73
CA ALA A 81 -7.79 -12.37 -0.37
C ALA A 81 -7.17 -11.08 -0.89
N MET A 82 -7.32 -10.84 -2.19
CA MET A 82 -6.89 -9.61 -2.83
C MET A 82 -7.83 -9.17 -3.94
N THR A 83 -7.73 -7.89 -4.27
CA THR A 83 -8.24 -7.33 -5.53
C THR A 83 -7.21 -6.40 -6.15
N ALA A 84 -7.36 -6.11 -7.44
CA ALA A 84 -6.54 -5.15 -8.16
C ALA A 84 -7.42 -4.23 -9.00
N THR A 85 -7.06 -2.95 -9.04
CA THR A 85 -7.85 -1.91 -9.70
C THR A 85 -6.98 -0.72 -10.13
N SER A 86 -7.64 0.30 -10.68
CA SER A 86 -7.07 1.58 -11.04
C SER A 86 -8.13 2.69 -11.03
N GLY A 87 -7.74 3.92 -10.78
CA GLY A 87 -8.54 5.13 -10.98
C GLY A 87 -9.98 5.04 -10.43
N PRO A 88 -11.01 5.08 -11.32
CA PRO A 88 -12.41 5.08 -10.86
C PRO A 88 -12.82 3.80 -10.13
N GLY A 89 -12.20 2.65 -10.44
CA GLY A 89 -12.46 1.41 -9.71
C GLY A 89 -12.01 1.48 -8.25
N PHE A 90 -10.90 2.17 -7.97
CA PHE A 90 -10.48 2.41 -6.59
C PHE A 90 -11.50 3.27 -5.83
N THR A 91 -12.09 4.27 -6.51
CA THR A 91 -13.17 5.09 -5.93
C THR A 91 -14.40 4.26 -5.56
N LEU A 92 -14.79 3.29 -6.39
CA LEU A 92 -15.92 2.41 -6.11
C LEU A 92 -15.69 1.48 -4.91
N MET A 93 -14.44 1.19 -4.56
CA MET A 93 -14.10 0.32 -3.43
C MET A 93 -14.13 1.02 -2.07
N LEU A 94 -14.19 2.36 -1.99
CA LEU A 94 -13.95 3.11 -0.77
C LEU A 94 -14.87 2.73 0.39
N GLU A 95 -16.15 2.48 0.14
CA GLU A 95 -17.07 2.00 1.17
C GLU A 95 -16.67 0.61 1.68
N GLY A 96 -16.36 -0.33 0.78
CA GLY A 96 -15.86 -1.65 1.15
C GLY A 96 -14.55 -1.60 1.93
N ILE A 97 -13.67 -0.65 1.62
CA ILE A 97 -12.41 -0.43 2.36
C ILE A 97 -12.72 0.04 3.79
N GLY A 98 -13.63 1.01 3.96
CA GLY A 98 -14.08 1.46 5.27
C GLY A 98 -14.72 0.34 6.09
N TYR A 99 -15.54 -0.49 5.44
CA TYR A 99 -16.11 -1.69 6.04
C TYR A 99 -15.03 -2.70 6.47
N ALA A 100 -14.03 -2.96 5.62
CA ALA A 100 -12.94 -3.86 5.96
C ALA A 100 -12.08 -3.32 7.13
N ALA A 101 -11.88 -2.01 7.21
CA ALA A 101 -11.19 -1.39 8.34
C ALA A 101 -11.99 -1.52 9.64
N CYS A 102 -13.30 -1.24 9.62
CA CYS A 102 -14.20 -1.37 10.76
C CYS A 102 -14.33 -2.82 11.27
N THR A 103 -14.38 -3.78 10.35
CA THR A 103 -14.47 -5.21 10.67
C THR A 103 -13.10 -5.87 10.86
N GLU A 104 -12.03 -5.10 10.84
CA GLU A 104 -10.65 -5.57 10.99
C GLU A 104 -10.34 -6.77 10.09
N THR A 105 -10.70 -6.63 8.82
CA THR A 105 -10.58 -7.67 7.80
C THR A 105 -9.24 -7.54 7.06
N PRO A 106 -8.36 -8.53 7.10
CA PRO A 106 -7.17 -8.57 6.26
C PRO A 106 -7.52 -8.58 4.78
N LEU A 107 -6.98 -7.65 4.03
CA LEU A 107 -7.22 -7.52 2.59
C LEU A 107 -6.04 -6.84 1.92
N VAL A 108 -5.60 -7.34 0.77
CA VAL A 108 -4.62 -6.65 -0.08
C VAL A 108 -5.30 -6.05 -1.30
N ILE A 109 -5.07 -4.76 -1.51
CA ILE A 109 -5.59 -4.01 -2.67
C ILE A 109 -4.41 -3.44 -3.45
N ILE A 110 -4.26 -3.87 -4.70
CA ILE A 110 -3.26 -3.30 -5.60
C ILE A 110 -3.94 -2.23 -6.44
N ASN A 111 -3.47 -0.99 -6.31
CA ASN A 111 -3.91 0.12 -7.16
C ASN A 111 -2.78 0.50 -8.12
N VAL A 112 -2.96 0.21 -9.40
CA VAL A 112 -2.04 0.64 -10.46
C VAL A 112 -2.50 2.02 -10.90
N MET A 113 -1.92 3.07 -10.29
CA MET A 113 -2.35 4.45 -10.44
C MET A 113 -2.19 4.96 -11.87
N ARG A 114 -3.16 5.75 -12.33
CA ARG A 114 -3.22 6.37 -13.65
C ARG A 114 -3.72 7.81 -13.56
N GLY A 115 -3.56 8.59 -14.61
CA GLY A 115 -4.03 9.97 -14.61
C GLY A 115 -5.55 10.09 -14.47
N GLY A 116 -6.02 10.78 -13.43
CA GLY A 116 -7.40 11.16 -13.18
C GLY A 116 -7.73 12.57 -13.69
N PRO A 117 -8.94 13.13 -13.40
CA PRO A 117 -10.09 12.53 -12.73
C PRO A 117 -10.96 11.67 -13.67
N ALA A 118 -11.91 10.92 -13.10
CA ALA A 118 -12.87 10.03 -13.79
C ALA A 118 -12.14 8.99 -14.66
N THR A 119 -12.53 8.82 -15.94
CA THR A 119 -11.81 7.94 -16.87
C THR A 119 -10.36 8.42 -17.06
N GLY A 120 -10.13 9.71 -17.07
CA GLY A 120 -8.82 10.33 -17.09
C GLY A 120 -7.95 9.88 -18.26
N GLN A 121 -6.75 9.41 -17.92
CA GLN A 121 -5.74 8.95 -18.87
C GLN A 121 -5.40 7.47 -18.59
N PRO A 122 -6.15 6.50 -19.12
CA PRO A 122 -6.05 5.09 -18.75
C PRO A 122 -4.67 4.45 -18.97
N THR A 123 -3.89 4.98 -19.91
CA THR A 123 -2.56 4.47 -20.30
C THR A 123 -1.43 5.40 -19.94
N CYS A 124 -1.67 6.35 -19.04
CA CYS A 124 -0.66 7.30 -18.61
C CYS A 124 -0.42 7.22 -17.10
N THR A 125 0.83 7.31 -16.73
CA THR A 125 1.25 7.20 -15.33
C THR A 125 0.84 8.43 -14.51
N ALA A 126 0.52 8.19 -13.24
CA ALA A 126 0.30 9.23 -12.23
C ALA A 126 0.49 8.67 -10.82
N GLN A 127 0.55 9.55 -9.83
CA GLN A 127 0.50 9.21 -8.40
C GLN A 127 -0.70 9.94 -7.77
N ASP A 128 -1.89 9.71 -8.32
CA ASP A 128 -3.09 10.48 -8.01
C ASP A 128 -3.90 9.98 -6.82
N ALA A 129 -3.68 8.74 -6.38
CA ALA A 129 -4.49 8.08 -5.37
C ALA A 129 -3.84 7.99 -3.98
N VAL A 130 -2.71 8.65 -3.74
CA VAL A 130 -1.98 8.53 -2.46
C VAL A 130 -2.81 9.07 -1.30
N MET A 131 -3.37 10.28 -1.43
CA MET A 131 -4.26 10.86 -0.42
C MET A 131 -5.63 10.17 -0.41
N GLN A 132 -6.12 9.71 -1.56
CA GLN A 132 -7.37 8.97 -1.65
C GLN A 132 -7.31 7.66 -0.87
N ALA A 133 -6.19 6.94 -0.89
CA ALA A 133 -6.02 5.71 -0.13
C ALA A 133 -6.26 5.92 1.37
N ARG A 134 -5.80 7.05 1.92
CA ARG A 134 -5.94 7.37 3.34
C ARG A 134 -7.26 8.05 3.70
N TYR A 135 -7.69 9.00 2.88
CA TYR A 135 -8.79 9.91 3.19
C TYR A 135 -9.99 9.79 2.24
N GLY A 136 -10.01 8.79 1.38
CA GLY A 136 -11.09 8.62 0.40
C GLY A 136 -12.39 8.09 1.00
N GLY A 137 -12.31 7.27 2.05
CA GLY A 137 -13.45 6.83 2.85
C GLY A 137 -13.80 7.85 3.93
N HIS A 138 -15.02 7.74 4.51
CA HIS A 138 -15.43 8.53 5.65
C HIS A 138 -15.01 7.85 6.98
N GLY A 139 -14.94 8.64 8.06
CA GLY A 139 -14.57 8.18 9.39
C GLY A 139 -13.07 8.16 9.65
N ASP A 140 -12.71 7.77 10.87
CA ASP A 140 -11.34 7.76 11.35
C ASP A 140 -10.83 6.33 11.53
N TYR A 141 -9.85 5.95 10.74
CA TYR A 141 -9.12 4.68 10.80
C TYR A 141 -7.76 4.83 10.13
N GLU A 142 -6.81 3.97 10.46
CA GLU A 142 -5.52 3.92 9.77
C GLU A 142 -5.48 2.79 8.74
N ILE A 143 -4.62 2.97 7.74
CA ILE A 143 -4.33 1.99 6.69
C ILE A 143 -2.82 1.84 6.52
N ILE A 144 -2.41 0.80 5.80
CA ILE A 144 -1.01 0.63 5.39
C ILE A 144 -0.94 0.74 3.87
N ALA A 145 0.01 1.56 3.37
CA ALA A 145 0.22 1.71 1.94
C ALA A 145 1.71 1.68 1.57
N LEU A 146 2.06 0.77 0.67
CA LEU A 146 3.41 0.54 0.16
C LEU A 146 3.51 1.04 -1.28
N THR A 147 4.66 1.63 -1.65
CA THR A 147 4.87 2.27 -2.96
C THR A 147 6.11 1.70 -3.65
N PRO A 148 5.97 0.61 -4.43
CA PRO A 148 7.09 0.04 -5.16
C PRO A 148 7.58 0.97 -6.28
N SER A 149 8.89 0.96 -6.53
CA SER A 149 9.55 1.73 -7.58
C SER A 149 10.13 0.86 -8.72
N SER A 150 10.07 -0.46 -8.58
CA SER A 150 10.62 -1.42 -9.53
C SER A 150 9.79 -2.70 -9.57
N VAL A 151 10.02 -3.54 -10.57
CA VAL A 151 9.38 -4.86 -10.70
C VAL A 151 9.73 -5.78 -9.52
N GLN A 152 10.99 -5.71 -9.04
CA GLN A 152 11.38 -6.48 -7.84
C GLN A 152 10.63 -6.01 -6.60
N GLU A 153 10.54 -4.70 -6.38
CA GLU A 153 9.79 -4.16 -5.24
C GLU A 153 8.27 -4.40 -5.36
N ALA A 154 7.73 -4.43 -6.58
CA ALA A 154 6.33 -4.81 -6.79
C ALA A 154 6.05 -6.23 -6.28
N PHE A 155 6.99 -7.17 -6.48
CA PHE A 155 6.92 -8.50 -5.90
C PHE A 155 7.10 -8.48 -4.38
N ASP A 156 8.19 -7.89 -3.89
CA ASP A 156 8.58 -7.95 -2.48
C ASP A 156 7.54 -7.24 -1.59
N PHE A 157 7.04 -6.09 -2.03
CA PHE A 157 6.03 -5.32 -1.29
C PHE A 157 4.65 -5.96 -1.35
N THR A 158 4.31 -6.70 -2.40
CA THR A 158 3.05 -7.46 -2.41
C THR A 158 3.10 -8.62 -1.42
N VAL A 159 4.23 -9.36 -1.31
CA VAL A 159 4.41 -10.37 -0.26
C VAL A 159 4.30 -9.73 1.13
N ARG A 160 4.98 -8.59 1.33
CA ARG A 160 4.93 -7.85 2.58
C ARG A 160 3.52 -7.34 2.91
N ALA A 161 2.77 -6.88 1.91
CA ALA A 161 1.39 -6.40 2.08
C ALA A 161 0.48 -7.49 2.66
N PHE A 162 0.56 -8.72 2.15
CA PHE A 162 -0.17 -9.85 2.71
C PHE A 162 0.20 -10.14 4.16
N ASN A 163 1.48 -10.08 4.49
CA ASN A 163 1.94 -10.32 5.85
C ASN A 163 1.50 -9.22 6.82
N LEU A 164 1.54 -7.96 6.40
CA LEU A 164 1.07 -6.83 7.20
C LEU A 164 -0.46 -6.85 7.36
N ALA A 165 -1.19 -7.19 6.29
CA ALA A 165 -2.65 -7.31 6.35
C ALA A 165 -3.08 -8.34 7.39
N ASP A 166 -2.48 -9.53 7.37
CA ASP A 166 -2.77 -10.57 8.35
C ASP A 166 -2.28 -10.18 9.75
N LYS A 167 -1.07 -9.62 9.86
CA LYS A 167 -0.47 -9.28 11.15
C LYS A 167 -1.29 -8.24 11.92
N TYR A 168 -1.80 -7.24 11.20
CA TYR A 168 -2.52 -6.11 11.80
C TYR A 168 -4.03 -6.13 11.57
N ARG A 169 -4.55 -7.13 10.86
CA ARG A 169 -5.97 -7.23 10.52
C ARG A 169 -6.52 -5.92 9.96
N VAL A 170 -5.97 -5.48 8.83
CA VAL A 170 -6.25 -4.19 8.20
C VAL A 170 -6.14 -4.30 6.68
N PRO A 171 -6.88 -3.50 5.89
CA PRO A 171 -6.60 -3.35 4.47
C PRO A 171 -5.20 -2.78 4.24
N VAL A 172 -4.42 -3.42 3.37
CA VAL A 172 -3.09 -2.96 2.95
C VAL A 172 -3.07 -2.69 1.45
N PHE A 173 -2.55 -1.53 1.10
CA PHE A 173 -2.47 -1.09 -0.30
C PHE A 173 -1.06 -1.26 -0.85
N VAL A 174 -0.97 -1.72 -2.09
CA VAL A 174 0.22 -1.59 -2.93
C VAL A 174 -0.13 -0.51 -3.97
N LEU A 175 0.36 0.69 -3.75
CA LEU A 175 0.16 1.84 -4.63
C LEU A 175 1.30 1.88 -5.64
N THR A 176 1.15 1.14 -6.72
CA THR A 176 2.04 1.18 -7.87
C THR A 176 1.47 2.17 -8.90
N ASP A 177 2.17 2.37 -10.00
CA ASP A 177 1.72 3.21 -11.11
C ASP A 177 1.88 2.47 -12.45
N GLU A 178 1.31 3.04 -13.51
CA GLU A 178 1.37 2.48 -14.86
C GLU A 178 2.80 2.19 -15.31
N THR A 179 3.75 3.08 -14.98
CA THR A 179 5.16 2.92 -15.37
C THR A 179 5.77 1.65 -14.75
N VAL A 180 5.61 1.43 -13.45
CA VAL A 180 6.10 0.20 -12.80
C VAL A 180 5.28 -1.00 -13.28
N GLY A 181 3.95 -0.85 -13.38
CA GLY A 181 3.04 -1.92 -13.79
C GLY A 181 3.42 -2.54 -15.13
N HIS A 182 3.77 -1.72 -16.12
CA HIS A 182 4.05 -2.18 -17.50
C HIS A 182 5.54 -2.30 -17.83
N THR A 183 6.45 -1.76 -17.01
CA THR A 183 7.89 -1.93 -17.22
C THR A 183 8.28 -3.40 -17.07
N ARG A 184 9.09 -3.90 -18.02
CA ARG A 184 9.66 -5.23 -17.95
C ARG A 184 11.08 -5.18 -17.40
N GLU A 185 11.31 -5.85 -16.29
CA GLU A 185 12.62 -5.95 -15.65
C GLU A 185 12.92 -7.40 -15.26
N LYS A 186 14.17 -7.65 -14.92
CA LYS A 186 14.56 -8.91 -14.31
C LYS A 186 13.98 -8.99 -12.91
N LEU A 187 13.11 -9.96 -12.68
CA LEU A 187 12.60 -10.35 -11.38
C LEU A 187 13.32 -11.59 -10.88
N VAL A 188 13.76 -11.58 -9.63
CA VAL A 188 14.28 -12.77 -8.94
C VAL A 188 13.24 -13.22 -7.93
N ILE A 189 12.54 -14.30 -8.25
CA ILE A 189 11.57 -14.94 -7.37
C ILE A 189 12.33 -15.91 -6.45
N PRO A 190 12.28 -15.73 -5.11
CA PRO A 190 12.96 -16.60 -4.17
C PRO A 190 12.33 -18.01 -4.13
N GLY A 191 13.11 -19.01 -3.77
CA GLY A 191 12.62 -20.40 -3.61
C GLY A 191 11.66 -20.57 -2.43
N GLU A 192 11.72 -19.66 -1.46
CA GLU A 192 10.87 -19.63 -0.27
C GLU A 192 10.54 -18.18 0.11
N VAL A 193 9.34 -17.95 0.62
CA VAL A 193 8.91 -16.66 1.20
C VAL A 193 8.41 -16.86 2.63
N GLU A 194 8.65 -15.87 3.46
CA GLU A 194 8.07 -15.84 4.81
C GLU A 194 6.61 -15.41 4.77
N ILE A 195 5.76 -16.18 5.45
CA ILE A 195 4.34 -15.92 5.59
C ILE A 195 4.01 -15.75 7.06
N PHE A 196 3.34 -14.65 7.40
CA PHE A 196 2.76 -14.48 8.73
C PHE A 196 1.59 -15.47 8.89
N GLU A 197 1.58 -16.20 10.00
CA GLU A 197 0.43 -17.03 10.39
C GLU A 197 -0.18 -16.44 11.65
N GLY A 198 -1.39 -15.89 11.50
CA GLY A 198 -2.19 -15.49 12.65
C GLY A 198 -2.50 -16.71 13.52
N LYS A 199 -2.42 -16.56 14.83
CA LYS A 199 -2.86 -17.60 15.77
C LYS A 199 -4.39 -17.62 15.75
N TYR A 200 -4.95 -18.68 15.18
CA TYR A 200 -6.38 -18.96 15.34
C TYR A 200 -6.61 -19.44 16.75
N GLU A 201 -7.25 -18.64 17.56
CA GLU A 201 -7.77 -19.09 18.83
C GLU A 201 -9.07 -19.86 18.56
N GLY A 202 -9.25 -20.97 19.22
CA GLY A 202 -10.48 -21.76 19.16
C GLY A 202 -11.75 -20.92 19.41
N VAL A 203 -12.78 -21.41 20.09
CA VAL A 203 -14.01 -20.62 20.33
C VAL A 203 -13.69 -19.37 21.17
N CYS A 204 -13.54 -18.21 20.51
CA CYS A 204 -13.38 -16.91 21.14
C CYS A 204 -14.69 -16.12 21.03
N ARG A 205 -15.21 -15.63 22.14
CA ARG A 205 -16.41 -14.77 22.13
C ARG A 205 -16.08 -13.29 21.89
N GLU A 206 -14.94 -12.85 22.44
CA GLU A 206 -14.49 -11.43 22.35
C GLU A 206 -13.46 -11.27 21.19
N TYR A 207 -13.87 -11.61 19.97
CA TYR A 207 -12.97 -11.66 18.80
C TYR A 207 -12.61 -10.29 18.21
N TYR A 208 -13.14 -9.20 18.78
CA TYR A 208 -12.68 -7.83 18.52
C TYR A 208 -11.96 -7.19 19.72
N LYS A 209 -11.74 -7.96 20.78
CA LYS A 209 -10.98 -7.46 21.93
C LYS A 209 -9.51 -7.34 21.57
N PRO A 210 -8.91 -6.14 21.72
CA PRO A 210 -7.50 -5.96 21.48
C PRO A 210 -6.65 -6.94 22.29
N GLY A 211 -5.78 -7.68 21.60
CA GLY A 211 -4.79 -8.57 22.19
C GLY A 211 -3.41 -7.91 22.26
N GLU A 212 -2.37 -8.73 22.16
CA GLU A 212 -0.98 -8.27 22.09
C GLU A 212 -0.79 -7.34 20.87
N ASN A 213 -0.08 -6.23 21.04
CA ASN A 213 0.11 -5.18 20.02
C ASN A 213 -1.19 -4.57 19.47
N GLY A 214 -2.26 -4.61 20.23
CA GLY A 214 -3.54 -4.06 19.81
C GLY A 214 -4.30 -4.90 18.78
N VAL A 215 -3.81 -6.07 18.37
CA VAL A 215 -4.45 -6.89 17.34
C VAL A 215 -5.40 -7.90 17.97
N PRO A 216 -6.69 -7.91 17.57
CA PRO A 216 -7.65 -8.90 18.09
C PRO A 216 -7.34 -10.33 17.62
N PRO A 217 -7.85 -11.35 18.32
CA PRO A 217 -7.67 -12.75 17.93
C PRO A 217 -8.29 -13.03 16.55
N TYR A 218 -7.69 -13.98 15.84
CA TYR A 218 -8.14 -14.39 14.52
C TYR A 218 -9.21 -15.47 14.65
N ILE A 219 -10.38 -15.24 14.05
CA ILE A 219 -11.43 -16.24 13.90
C ILE A 219 -11.84 -16.34 12.42
N LYS A 220 -12.44 -17.48 12.06
CA LYS A 220 -12.96 -17.72 10.70
C LYS A 220 -14.40 -18.17 10.77
N PHE A 221 -15.18 -17.87 9.75
CA PHE A 221 -16.48 -18.49 9.58
C PHE A 221 -16.38 -20.03 9.49
N PHE A 222 -17.45 -20.70 9.82
CA PHE A 222 -17.59 -22.17 9.75
C PHE A 222 -16.72 -22.98 10.73
N GLN A 223 -16.16 -22.35 11.76
CA GLN A 223 -15.38 -23.04 12.80
C GLN A 223 -16.11 -23.17 14.14
N GLY A 224 -17.44 -23.14 14.13
CA GLY A 224 -18.26 -23.29 15.34
C GLY A 224 -18.46 -22.00 16.13
N HIS A 225 -18.11 -20.85 15.54
CA HIS A 225 -18.37 -19.51 16.08
C HIS A 225 -19.62 -18.90 15.46
N ASN A 226 -20.40 -18.22 16.28
CA ASN A 226 -21.43 -17.31 15.81
C ASN A 226 -20.86 -15.90 15.79
N ALA A 227 -19.99 -15.61 14.81
CA ALA A 227 -19.41 -14.28 14.63
C ALA A 227 -20.43 -13.34 13.97
N ILE A 228 -20.56 -12.14 14.53
CA ILE A 228 -21.30 -11.02 13.93
C ILE A 228 -20.24 -10.13 13.26
N VAL A 229 -20.38 -9.93 11.96
CA VAL A 229 -19.50 -9.06 11.16
C VAL A 229 -20.39 -8.05 10.46
N GLU A 230 -20.42 -6.84 11.01
CA GLU A 230 -21.28 -5.76 10.51
C GLU A 230 -20.56 -4.41 10.48
N GLY A 231 -21.05 -3.47 9.70
CA GLY A 231 -20.44 -2.17 9.49
C GLY A 231 -20.74 -1.11 10.56
N GLN A 232 -21.52 -1.43 11.61
CA GLN A 232 -21.66 -0.51 12.73
C GLN A 232 -20.43 -0.61 13.65
N LEU A 233 -20.07 0.52 14.28
CA LEU A 233 -19.15 0.50 15.40
C LEU A 233 -19.68 -0.43 16.48
N HIS A 234 -18.88 -1.38 16.90
CA HIS A 234 -19.29 -2.53 17.72
C HIS A 234 -18.41 -2.68 18.95
N ASN A 235 -18.90 -3.48 19.90
CA ASN A 235 -18.11 -3.89 21.05
C ASN A 235 -17.22 -5.10 20.73
N GLU A 236 -16.52 -5.61 21.72
CA GLU A 236 -15.59 -6.73 21.60
C GLU A 236 -16.26 -8.06 21.16
N LEU A 237 -17.59 -8.14 21.25
CA LEU A 237 -18.40 -9.27 20.80
C LEU A 237 -18.91 -9.11 19.35
N GLY A 238 -18.56 -8.04 18.66
CA GLY A 238 -19.07 -7.71 17.32
C GLY A 238 -20.52 -7.20 17.32
N VAL A 239 -21.10 -6.89 18.49
CA VAL A 239 -22.47 -6.36 18.55
C VAL A 239 -22.45 -4.86 18.32
N GLY A 240 -23.17 -4.39 17.32
CA GLY A 240 -23.31 -3.00 16.97
C GLY A 240 -23.78 -2.11 18.13
N LYS A 241 -23.10 -1.01 18.34
CA LYS A 241 -23.29 -0.04 19.41
C LYS A 241 -23.23 1.41 18.92
N GLY A 242 -23.62 1.65 17.68
CA GLY A 242 -23.49 2.96 17.02
C GLY A 242 -24.10 4.17 17.74
N THR A 243 -24.92 3.96 18.79
CA THR A 243 -25.47 5.02 19.65
C THR A 243 -24.76 5.15 21.01
N ASP A 244 -23.81 4.26 21.31
CA ASP A 244 -23.03 4.29 22.54
C ASP A 244 -21.71 5.03 22.28
N ALA A 245 -21.63 6.28 22.72
CA ALA A 245 -20.48 7.15 22.45
C ALA A 245 -19.17 6.60 23.03
N GLU A 246 -19.21 5.90 24.17
CA GLU A 246 -18.00 5.34 24.79
C GLU A 246 -17.48 4.14 24.00
N VAL A 247 -18.36 3.22 23.59
CA VAL A 247 -17.99 2.08 22.73
C VAL A 247 -17.46 2.58 21.39
N CYS A 248 -18.14 3.53 20.76
CA CYS A 248 -17.70 4.10 19.47
C CYS A 248 -16.32 4.78 19.58
N SER A 249 -16.10 5.56 20.63
CA SER A 249 -14.81 6.22 20.86
C SER A 249 -13.68 5.21 21.04
N ARG A 250 -13.90 4.14 21.84
CA ARG A 250 -12.88 3.09 22.00
C ARG A 250 -12.57 2.37 20.71
N ALA A 251 -13.59 2.05 19.91
CA ALA A 251 -13.39 1.37 18.62
C ALA A 251 -12.56 2.23 17.65
N ILE A 252 -12.90 3.51 17.49
CA ILE A 252 -12.17 4.43 16.61
C ILE A 252 -10.71 4.59 17.07
N HIS A 253 -10.47 4.83 18.38
CA HIS A 253 -9.11 4.92 18.90
C HIS A 253 -8.33 3.62 18.66
N HIS A 254 -8.98 2.47 18.82
CA HIS A 254 -8.36 1.19 18.54
C HIS A 254 -7.95 1.03 17.07
N TYR A 255 -8.81 1.39 16.11
CA TYR A 255 -8.47 1.28 14.67
C TYR A 255 -7.26 2.13 14.30
N CYS A 256 -7.07 3.28 14.96
CA CYS A 256 -5.91 4.13 14.74
C CYS A 256 -4.68 3.63 15.51
N SER A 257 -4.79 3.42 16.81
CA SER A 257 -3.65 3.07 17.67
C SER A 257 -3.02 1.72 17.30
N LYS A 258 -3.81 0.74 16.87
CA LYS A 258 -3.32 -0.56 16.39
C LYS A 258 -2.24 -0.42 15.30
N ILE A 259 -2.33 0.59 14.45
CA ILE A 259 -1.36 0.86 13.39
C ILE A 259 -0.26 1.81 13.88
N LEU A 260 -0.63 2.90 14.53
CA LEU A 260 0.32 3.94 14.94
C LEU A 260 1.27 3.49 16.04
N ASP A 261 0.82 2.66 16.98
CA ASP A 261 1.66 2.09 18.04
C ASP A 261 2.65 1.03 17.53
N ASN A 262 2.45 0.55 16.30
CA ASN A 262 3.32 -0.43 15.64
C ASN A 262 4.07 0.15 14.42
N ILE A 263 4.20 1.47 14.34
CA ILE A 263 4.73 2.19 13.18
C ILE A 263 6.16 1.74 12.81
N ASP A 264 7.01 1.45 13.78
CA ASP A 264 8.40 1.02 13.56
C ASP A 264 8.51 -0.34 12.84
N ASP A 265 7.52 -1.23 12.99
CA ASP A 265 7.45 -2.51 12.25
C ASP A 265 6.84 -2.33 10.85
N ILE A 266 5.97 -1.34 10.70
CA ILE A 266 5.19 -1.11 9.47
C ILE A 266 5.97 -0.25 8.48
N THR A 267 6.68 0.78 8.94
CA THR A 267 7.35 1.72 8.04
C THR A 267 8.64 1.15 7.46
N SER A 268 8.96 1.59 6.27
CA SER A 268 10.20 1.26 5.58
C SER A 268 10.61 2.40 4.67
N VAL A 269 11.87 2.79 4.77
CA VAL A 269 12.48 3.85 3.97
C VAL A 269 13.88 3.46 3.53
N GLU A 270 14.38 4.09 2.48
CA GLU A 270 15.78 4.01 2.07
C GLU A 270 16.42 5.40 2.11
N ARG A 271 17.67 5.46 2.60
CA ARG A 271 18.42 6.69 2.81
C ARG A 271 19.63 6.75 1.89
N PHE A 272 19.78 7.86 1.17
CA PHE A 272 20.89 8.09 0.24
C PHE A 272 21.52 9.44 0.51
N TYR A 273 22.82 9.45 0.85
CA TYR A 273 23.64 10.67 1.01
C TYR A 273 23.05 11.73 1.96
N LEU A 274 22.45 11.31 3.09
CA LEU A 274 21.79 12.25 4.00
C LEU A 274 22.74 12.91 5.01
N ASP A 275 23.90 12.31 5.32
CA ASP A 275 24.78 12.74 6.40
C ASP A 275 25.27 14.20 6.32
N ASP A 276 25.44 14.72 5.11
CA ASP A 276 25.92 16.10 4.86
C ASP A 276 25.00 16.88 3.93
N ALA A 277 23.73 16.44 3.78
CA ALA A 277 22.80 17.02 2.83
C ALA A 277 22.28 18.40 3.29
N GLU A 278 22.46 19.42 2.46
CA GLU A 278 21.84 20.73 2.61
C GLU A 278 20.47 20.79 1.90
N THR A 279 20.30 19.99 0.84
CA THR A 279 19.03 19.78 0.15
C THR A 279 18.63 18.29 0.28
N VAL A 280 17.38 18.01 0.62
CA VAL A 280 16.85 16.65 0.72
C VAL A 280 15.71 16.46 -0.29
N ILE A 281 15.77 15.35 -1.02
CA ILE A 281 14.65 14.89 -1.85
C ILE A 281 13.86 13.86 -1.07
N VAL A 282 12.55 14.05 -0.91
CA VAL A 282 11.63 13.05 -0.37
C VAL A 282 10.78 12.52 -1.52
N ALA A 283 10.94 11.24 -1.87
CA ALA A 283 10.28 10.65 -3.03
C ALA A 283 9.76 9.24 -2.73
N TYR A 284 8.74 8.79 -3.48
CA TYR A 284 8.14 7.47 -3.37
C TYR A 284 7.77 6.91 -4.75
N GLY A 285 7.54 5.60 -4.83
CA GLY A 285 7.16 4.93 -6.08
C GLY A 285 8.15 5.12 -7.21
N SER A 286 7.68 5.05 -8.45
CA SER A 286 8.53 5.12 -9.66
C SER A 286 9.35 6.42 -9.77
N VAL A 287 8.82 7.55 -9.29
CA VAL A 287 9.51 8.85 -9.30
C VAL A 287 10.83 8.81 -8.54
N SER A 288 10.94 7.97 -7.50
CA SER A 288 12.17 7.84 -6.72
C SER A 288 13.40 7.41 -7.56
N ARG A 289 13.18 6.69 -8.66
CA ARG A 289 14.26 6.28 -9.59
C ARG A 289 14.85 7.48 -10.35
N SER A 290 13.97 8.35 -10.87
CA SER A 290 14.40 9.59 -11.51
C SER A 290 15.07 10.54 -10.51
N ALA A 291 14.52 10.63 -9.31
CA ALA A 291 15.08 11.43 -8.23
C ALA A 291 16.48 10.94 -7.83
N LEU A 292 16.67 9.66 -7.64
CA LEU A 292 17.98 9.07 -7.30
C LEU A 292 19.02 9.31 -8.41
N SER A 293 18.61 9.19 -9.67
CA SER A 293 19.48 9.49 -10.81
C SER A 293 19.95 10.95 -10.80
N ALA A 294 19.02 11.89 -10.51
CA ALA A 294 19.33 13.32 -10.40
C ALA A 294 20.25 13.61 -9.21
N VAL A 295 19.98 13.01 -8.06
CA VAL A 295 20.81 13.11 -6.84
C VAL A 295 22.23 12.60 -7.10
N ASN A 296 22.37 11.42 -7.70
CA ASN A 296 23.67 10.83 -8.04
C ASN A 296 24.50 11.73 -8.98
N ARG A 297 23.83 12.39 -9.94
CA ARG A 297 24.48 13.37 -10.81
C ARG A 297 24.93 14.61 -10.06
N ALA A 298 24.05 15.20 -9.26
CA ALA A 298 24.36 16.41 -8.49
C ALA A 298 25.50 16.16 -7.48
N ARG A 299 25.53 15.00 -6.85
CA ARG A 299 26.63 14.56 -5.95
C ARG A 299 27.99 14.48 -6.66
N LYS A 300 28.02 13.95 -7.89
CA LYS A 300 29.27 13.94 -8.68
C LYS A 300 29.78 15.34 -9.01
N GLU A 301 28.91 16.33 -9.03
CA GLU A 301 29.25 17.74 -9.27
C GLU A 301 29.50 18.51 -7.95
N GLY A 302 29.53 17.81 -6.80
CA GLY A 302 29.86 18.41 -5.50
C GLY A 302 28.67 19.04 -4.77
N VAL A 303 27.44 18.87 -5.26
CA VAL A 303 26.24 19.42 -4.60
C VAL A 303 25.88 18.52 -3.40
N LYS A 304 25.67 19.11 -2.23
CA LYS A 304 25.28 18.42 -1.01
C LYS A 304 23.76 18.13 -0.99
N VAL A 305 23.33 17.15 -1.75
CA VAL A 305 21.94 16.70 -1.83
C VAL A 305 21.81 15.25 -1.39
N GLY A 306 20.81 14.97 -0.56
CA GLY A 306 20.44 13.60 -0.15
C GLY A 306 19.04 13.24 -0.63
N MET A 307 18.66 11.98 -0.42
CA MET A 307 17.33 11.52 -0.73
C MET A 307 16.83 10.54 0.34
N LEU A 308 15.60 10.74 0.77
CA LEU A 308 14.78 9.79 1.51
C LEU A 308 13.76 9.18 0.54
N LYS A 309 13.86 7.88 0.29
CA LYS A 309 12.86 7.12 -0.46
C LYS A 309 11.88 6.48 0.52
N LEU A 310 10.61 6.75 0.34
CA LEU A 310 9.54 6.17 1.14
C LEU A 310 9.04 4.89 0.46
N ASN A 311 9.24 3.75 1.09
CA ASN A 311 8.64 2.48 0.68
C ASN A 311 7.25 2.31 1.29
N THR A 312 7.02 2.90 2.47
CA THR A 312 5.71 3.05 3.12
C THR A 312 5.34 4.53 3.13
N VAL A 313 4.16 4.88 2.61
CA VAL A 313 3.62 6.24 2.65
C VAL A 313 2.51 6.41 3.68
N TRP A 314 1.84 5.34 4.05
CA TRP A 314 0.87 5.30 5.14
C TRP A 314 1.12 4.07 6.03
N PRO A 315 1.15 4.20 7.37
CA PRO A 315 1.18 5.48 8.08
C PRO A 315 2.38 6.32 7.68
N VAL A 316 2.30 7.64 7.89
CA VAL A 316 3.40 8.56 7.54
C VAL A 316 4.62 8.23 8.40
N PRO A 317 5.80 7.98 7.82
CA PRO A 317 7.03 7.72 8.56
C PRO A 317 7.61 9.04 9.10
N GLU A 318 6.92 9.63 10.09
CA GLU A 318 7.22 10.99 10.59
C GLU A 318 8.64 11.10 11.15
N LYS A 319 9.06 10.11 11.94
CA LYS A 319 10.39 10.04 12.53
C LYS A 319 11.48 10.05 11.45
N GLU A 320 11.33 9.20 10.44
CA GLU A 320 12.29 9.05 9.34
C GLU A 320 12.37 10.31 8.48
N ILE A 321 11.24 11.00 8.27
CA ILE A 321 11.19 12.27 7.54
C ILE A 321 11.87 13.37 8.37
N HIS A 322 11.61 13.46 9.69
CA HIS A 322 12.28 14.41 10.56
C HIS A 322 13.79 14.19 10.59
N GLU A 323 14.24 12.96 10.82
CA GLU A 323 15.67 12.61 10.85
C GLU A 323 16.37 12.92 9.52
N ALA A 324 15.74 12.59 8.40
CA ALA A 324 16.32 12.82 7.07
C ALA A 324 16.43 14.31 6.71
N CYS A 325 15.50 15.13 7.20
CA CYS A 325 15.44 16.57 6.92
C CYS A 325 16.09 17.43 8.01
N ASP A 326 16.63 16.81 9.07
CA ASP A 326 17.33 17.54 10.12
C ASP A 326 18.57 18.23 9.54
N GLY A 327 18.71 19.54 9.81
CA GLY A 327 19.78 20.36 9.24
C GLY A 327 19.61 20.74 7.77
N ALA A 328 18.67 20.18 7.02
CA ALA A 328 18.41 20.60 5.65
C ALA A 328 17.81 22.01 5.59
N THR A 329 18.33 22.80 4.66
CA THR A 329 17.81 24.14 4.37
C THR A 329 16.69 24.12 3.33
N ARG A 330 16.62 23.04 2.53
CA ARG A 330 15.68 22.88 1.44
C ARG A 330 15.23 21.43 1.29
N VAL A 331 13.93 21.21 1.11
CA VAL A 331 13.36 19.88 0.86
C VAL A 331 12.53 19.96 -0.43
N ILE A 332 12.72 19.03 -1.36
CA ILE A 332 11.98 18.96 -2.62
C ILE A 332 11.24 17.63 -2.66
N VAL A 333 9.93 17.69 -2.95
CA VAL A 333 9.08 16.51 -3.08
C VAL A 333 8.61 16.38 -4.54
N PRO A 334 9.26 15.51 -5.33
CA PRO A 334 8.82 15.23 -6.70
C PRO A 334 7.67 14.23 -6.71
N GLU A 335 6.57 14.59 -7.38
CA GLU A 335 5.36 13.78 -7.49
C GLU A 335 4.74 13.86 -8.88
N MET A 336 4.05 12.79 -9.29
CA MET A 336 3.22 12.78 -10.50
C MET A 336 1.76 13.17 -10.19
N ASN A 337 1.60 14.30 -9.47
CA ASN A 337 0.33 14.92 -9.11
C ASN A 337 0.55 16.43 -8.82
N VAL A 338 -0.47 17.15 -8.38
CA VAL A 338 -0.39 18.60 -8.09
C VAL A 338 0.07 18.92 -6.66
N GLY A 339 0.84 18.02 -6.05
CA GLY A 339 1.32 18.14 -4.68
C GLY A 339 0.31 17.55 -3.68
N GLN A 340 0.28 16.24 -3.60
CA GLN A 340 -0.52 15.51 -2.62
C GLN A 340 0.31 15.22 -1.36
N TYR A 341 1.32 14.38 -1.45
CA TYR A 341 2.11 13.96 -0.30
C TYR A 341 3.06 15.04 0.23
N VAL A 342 3.45 16.00 -0.61
CA VAL A 342 4.22 17.18 -0.18
C VAL A 342 3.57 17.89 1.01
N ARG A 343 2.24 17.84 1.15
CA ARG A 343 1.51 18.44 2.27
C ARG A 343 1.84 17.77 3.60
N GLU A 344 2.04 16.46 3.61
CA GLU A 344 2.48 15.72 4.80
C GLU A 344 3.92 16.11 5.18
N VAL A 345 4.80 16.21 4.20
CA VAL A 345 6.17 16.66 4.43
C VAL A 345 6.18 18.12 4.93
N GLN A 346 5.35 19.00 4.35
CA GLN A 346 5.20 20.39 4.80
C GLN A 346 4.66 20.49 6.23
N ARG A 347 3.70 19.64 6.59
CA ARG A 347 3.15 19.57 7.96
C ARG A 347 4.26 19.25 8.99
N LEU A 348 5.20 18.38 8.62
CA LEU A 348 6.27 17.92 9.51
C LEU A 348 7.45 18.89 9.56
N ILE A 349 7.91 19.38 8.42
CA ILE A 349 9.18 20.11 8.27
C ILE A 349 8.98 21.62 8.22
N GLY A 350 7.82 22.08 7.82
CA GLY A 350 7.46 23.48 7.65
C GLY A 350 7.37 23.90 6.17
N TYR A 351 6.44 24.79 5.90
CA TYR A 351 6.11 25.24 4.55
C TYR A 351 7.24 26.02 3.86
N ASP A 352 8.04 26.75 4.63
CA ASP A 352 9.10 27.63 4.09
C ASP A 352 10.26 26.84 3.49
N LYS A 353 10.49 25.60 3.94
CA LYS A 353 11.60 24.74 3.51
C LYS A 353 11.20 23.72 2.44
N VAL A 354 9.92 23.39 2.31
CA VAL A 354 9.44 22.27 1.50
C VAL A 354 8.80 22.76 0.21
N GLU A 355 9.33 22.28 -0.90
CA GLU A 355 8.89 22.63 -2.25
C GLU A 355 8.25 21.42 -2.95
N SER A 356 7.15 21.66 -3.64
CA SER A 356 6.59 20.70 -4.57
C SER A 356 7.30 20.76 -5.93
N PHE A 357 7.61 19.58 -6.48
CA PHE A 357 7.99 19.43 -7.89
C PHE A 357 6.95 18.54 -8.57
N SER A 358 5.97 19.15 -9.19
CA SER A 358 4.83 18.46 -9.80
C SER A 358 5.08 18.14 -11.27
N SER A 359 4.80 16.89 -11.66
CA SER A 359 4.70 16.44 -13.06
C SER A 359 3.29 15.88 -13.28
N ILE A 360 2.55 16.43 -14.21
CA ILE A 360 1.14 16.10 -14.45
C ILE A 360 0.88 15.83 -15.92
N GLY A 361 -0.31 15.27 -16.21
CA GLY A 361 -0.75 15.01 -17.59
C GLY A 361 -0.10 13.78 -18.23
N GLY A 362 0.35 12.82 -17.43
CA GLY A 362 0.98 11.58 -17.91
C GLY A 362 2.48 11.72 -18.22
N ALA A 363 3.07 12.87 -17.93
CA ALA A 363 4.50 13.10 -18.12
C ALA A 363 5.28 12.51 -16.94
N PHE A 364 6.14 11.53 -17.21
CA PHE A 364 7.05 11.00 -16.21
C PHE A 364 8.17 12.00 -15.91
N PRO A 365 8.49 12.31 -14.64
CA PRO A 365 9.53 13.28 -14.28
C PRO A 365 10.92 12.83 -14.78
N HIS A 366 11.46 13.58 -15.76
CA HIS A 366 12.78 13.26 -16.29
C HIS A 366 13.89 13.60 -15.27
N PRO A 367 14.93 12.76 -15.10
CA PRO A 367 16.04 13.04 -14.17
C PRO A 367 16.68 14.40 -14.34
N ASN A 368 16.82 14.91 -15.58
CA ASN A 368 17.38 16.24 -15.83
C ASN A 368 16.52 17.38 -15.28
N SER A 369 15.19 17.23 -15.30
CA SER A 369 14.30 18.25 -14.77
C SER A 369 14.39 18.33 -13.24
N ILE A 370 14.48 17.18 -12.57
CA ILE A 370 14.70 17.12 -11.12
C ILE A 370 16.11 17.66 -10.79
N TYR A 371 17.14 17.25 -11.57
CA TYR A 371 18.49 17.79 -11.41
C TYR A 371 18.54 19.30 -11.54
N SER A 372 17.93 19.88 -12.58
CA SER A 372 17.87 21.35 -12.75
C SER A 372 17.25 22.03 -11.54
N ARG A 373 16.20 21.42 -10.96
CA ARG A 373 15.57 21.94 -9.74
C ARG A 373 16.46 21.84 -8.51
N ILE A 374 17.29 20.79 -8.39
CA ILE A 374 18.27 20.65 -7.31
C ILE A 374 19.32 21.76 -7.34
N VAL A 375 19.88 22.03 -8.53
CA VAL A 375 21.00 22.99 -8.68
C VAL A 375 20.54 24.44 -8.83
N GLU A 376 19.24 24.69 -8.98
CA GLU A 376 18.67 26.04 -9.03
C GLU A 376 18.88 26.74 -7.69
N VAL A 377 19.74 27.74 -7.67
CA VAL A 377 19.97 28.60 -6.50
C VAL A 377 18.80 29.59 -6.41
N LYS A 378 18.11 29.59 -5.27
CA LYS A 378 17.08 30.60 -4.94
C LYS A 378 17.71 31.87 -4.38
#